data_3d80e0549e9a7c18946cccefa8d15099
#
_entry.id   3d80e0549e9a7c18946cccefa8d15099
#
_cell.length_a   1.000
_cell.length_b   1.000
_cell.length_c   1.000
_cell.angle_alpha   90.00
_cell.angle_beta   90.00
_cell.angle_gamma   90.00
#
_symmetry.space_group_name_H-M   'P 1'
#
loop_
_entity.id
_entity.type
_entity.pdbx_description
1 polymer ?
#
loop_
_entity_poly.entity_id
_entity_poly.type
_entity_poly.pdbx_seq_one_letter_code
_entity_poly.pdbx_strand_id
1 'polypeptide(L)'
;MLSQAVQDYLKTIFHLQKEGPVSTTDLANELNLSSASVTGMLKRLDQLALVNYNSYKGVTLSDLGNKTAIGIIRNHRLLETYFKNVLGYSLDKIHDEACMLEHYISEHLCNKIDEILKHPKYDPHGHPIPTKNGVIEDTSNDIPMCDITPGQNVVIRRLEDHNPELLAYLEQIELLPNVKVDVLEIAPFQGPLTIVYNKEKRLISYEIARNLFVEPIK
;
A
#
# COMPACT_ATOMS: atom_id res chain seq x y z
N MET A 1 -5.13 -23.79 8.01
CA MET A 1 -4.61 -22.43 7.81
C MET A 1 -3.70 -22.47 6.60
N LEU A 2 -3.75 -21.50 5.69
CA LEU A 2 -2.83 -21.41 4.56
C LEU A 2 -1.43 -21.08 5.08
N SER A 3 -0.38 -21.59 4.41
CA SER A 3 0.99 -21.22 4.77
C SER A 3 1.26 -19.75 4.43
N GLN A 4 2.19 -19.11 5.15
CA GLN A 4 2.63 -17.75 4.87
C GLN A 4 2.97 -17.56 3.38
N ALA A 5 3.79 -18.42 2.80
CA ALA A 5 4.17 -18.33 1.39
C ALA A 5 2.95 -18.32 0.44
N VAL A 6 1.89 -19.07 0.72
CA VAL A 6 0.64 -19.02 -0.08
C VAL A 6 -0.03 -17.66 0.07
N GLN A 7 -0.06 -17.12 1.27
CA GLN A 7 -0.67 -15.82 1.55
C GLN A 7 0.10 -14.68 0.89
N ASP A 8 1.45 -14.71 0.92
CA ASP A 8 2.31 -13.74 0.24
C ASP A 8 2.05 -13.72 -1.27
N TYR A 9 1.96 -14.88 -1.90
CA TYR A 9 1.61 -14.96 -3.32
C TYR A 9 0.24 -14.34 -3.64
N LEU A 10 -0.78 -14.61 -2.82
CA LEU A 10 -2.12 -14.03 -3.04
C LEU A 10 -2.12 -12.51 -2.88
N LYS A 11 -1.42 -11.99 -1.87
CA LYS A 11 -1.24 -10.55 -1.64
C LYS A 11 -0.51 -9.89 -2.82
N THR A 12 0.58 -10.50 -3.27
CA THR A 12 1.37 -9.98 -4.40
C THR A 12 0.56 -10.00 -5.71
N ILE A 13 -0.14 -11.09 -6.03
CA ILE A 13 -1.01 -11.14 -7.21
C ILE A 13 -2.10 -10.08 -7.13
N PHE A 14 -2.69 -9.85 -5.94
CA PHE A 14 -3.71 -8.81 -5.74
C PHE A 14 -3.17 -7.42 -6.11
N HIS A 15 -1.96 -7.09 -5.70
CA HIS A 15 -1.35 -5.78 -6.00
C HIS A 15 -0.99 -5.62 -7.48
N LEU A 16 -0.49 -6.68 -8.11
CA LEU A 16 -0.01 -6.63 -9.50
C LEU A 16 -1.12 -6.76 -10.55
N GLN A 17 -2.25 -7.42 -10.24
CA GLN A 17 -3.30 -7.72 -11.24
C GLN A 17 -4.18 -6.52 -11.64
N LYS A 18 -3.89 -5.30 -11.14
CA LYS A 18 -4.68 -4.09 -11.45
C LYS A 18 -4.82 -3.81 -12.94
N GLU A 19 -3.81 -4.18 -13.73
CA GLU A 19 -3.76 -3.97 -15.17
C GLU A 19 -4.07 -5.26 -15.99
N GLY A 20 -4.46 -6.33 -15.32
CA GLY A 20 -4.77 -7.61 -15.95
C GLY A 20 -4.00 -8.80 -15.36
N PRO A 21 -3.94 -9.93 -16.08
CA PRO A 21 -3.25 -11.12 -15.60
C PRO A 21 -1.75 -10.88 -15.37
N VAL A 22 -1.26 -11.33 -14.22
CA VAL A 22 0.13 -11.15 -13.79
C VAL A 22 1.01 -12.22 -14.43
N SER A 23 2.17 -11.83 -14.97
CA SER A 23 3.11 -12.76 -15.54
C SER A 23 3.92 -13.50 -14.45
N THR A 24 4.40 -14.71 -14.78
CA THR A 24 5.31 -15.46 -13.88
C THR A 24 6.60 -14.68 -13.61
N THR A 25 7.06 -13.89 -14.58
CA THR A 25 8.28 -13.08 -14.45
C THR A 25 8.08 -11.92 -13.47
N ASP A 26 6.96 -11.21 -13.56
CA ASP A 26 6.66 -10.09 -12.64
C ASP A 26 6.55 -10.60 -11.21
N LEU A 27 5.86 -11.74 -11.00
CA LEU A 27 5.81 -12.38 -9.70
C LEU A 27 7.17 -12.84 -9.18
N ALA A 28 8.03 -13.37 -10.07
CA ALA A 28 9.37 -13.80 -9.69
C ALA A 28 10.23 -12.61 -9.24
N ASN A 29 10.13 -11.50 -9.95
CA ASN A 29 10.84 -10.26 -9.61
C ASN A 29 10.34 -9.69 -8.28
N GLU A 30 9.03 -9.55 -8.11
CA GLU A 30 8.41 -8.98 -6.92
C GLU A 30 8.70 -9.79 -5.66
N LEU A 31 8.59 -11.13 -5.76
CA LEU A 31 8.86 -12.04 -4.64
C LEU A 31 10.34 -12.38 -4.45
N ASN A 32 11.22 -11.88 -5.33
CA ASN A 32 12.64 -12.23 -5.34
C ASN A 32 12.91 -13.75 -5.39
N LEU A 33 12.16 -14.44 -6.26
CA LEU A 33 12.20 -15.89 -6.43
C LEU A 33 12.55 -16.29 -7.88
N SER A 34 12.93 -17.56 -8.08
CA SER A 34 13.11 -18.08 -9.44
C SER A 34 11.75 -18.32 -10.13
N SER A 35 11.68 -18.09 -11.46
CA SER A 35 10.49 -18.38 -12.25
C SER A 35 10.03 -19.84 -12.18
N ALA A 36 10.95 -20.78 -11.95
CA ALA A 36 10.64 -22.20 -11.76
C ALA A 36 9.88 -22.43 -10.44
N SER A 37 10.33 -21.81 -9.34
CA SER A 37 9.65 -21.86 -8.04
C SER A 37 8.26 -21.24 -8.11
N VAL A 38 8.15 -20.07 -8.77
CA VAL A 38 6.87 -19.38 -8.99
C VAL A 38 5.90 -20.25 -9.77
N THR A 39 6.36 -20.85 -10.90
CA THR A 39 5.52 -21.76 -11.71
C THR A 39 5.02 -22.94 -10.90
N GLY A 40 5.86 -23.54 -10.07
CA GLY A 40 5.47 -24.63 -9.16
C GLY A 40 4.40 -24.21 -8.17
N MET A 41 4.55 -23.06 -7.56
CA MET A 41 3.56 -22.52 -6.61
C MET A 41 2.26 -22.14 -7.30
N LEU A 42 2.29 -21.51 -8.48
CA LEU A 42 1.08 -21.15 -9.23
C LEU A 42 0.23 -22.39 -9.58
N LYS A 43 0.86 -23.49 -10.00
CA LYS A 43 0.16 -24.76 -10.24
C LYS A 43 -0.53 -25.29 -8.96
N ARG A 44 0.15 -25.15 -7.81
CA ARG A 44 -0.43 -25.54 -6.52
C ARG A 44 -1.59 -24.64 -6.11
N LEU A 45 -1.48 -23.33 -6.30
CA LEU A 45 -2.54 -22.36 -6.01
C LEU A 45 -3.77 -22.59 -6.89
N ASP A 46 -3.56 -22.94 -8.16
CA ASP A 46 -4.61 -23.30 -9.11
C ASP A 46 -5.35 -24.58 -8.68
N GLN A 47 -4.62 -25.62 -8.26
CA GLN A 47 -5.21 -26.84 -7.68
C GLN A 47 -6.02 -26.57 -6.40
N LEU A 48 -5.65 -25.55 -5.62
CA LEU A 48 -6.38 -25.11 -4.44
C LEU A 48 -7.56 -24.18 -4.78
N ALA A 49 -7.81 -23.93 -6.05
CA ALA A 49 -8.82 -23.01 -6.56
C ALA A 49 -8.68 -21.56 -6.01
N LEU A 50 -7.46 -21.16 -5.67
CA LEU A 50 -7.13 -19.80 -5.20
C LEU A 50 -6.79 -18.84 -6.33
N VAL A 51 -6.34 -19.39 -7.47
CA VAL A 51 -6.00 -18.61 -8.68
C VAL A 51 -6.53 -19.30 -9.93
N ASN A 52 -6.59 -18.55 -11.04
CA ASN A 52 -6.77 -19.07 -12.38
C ASN A 52 -5.42 -18.90 -13.11
N TYR A 53 -4.68 -19.98 -13.29
CA TYR A 53 -3.36 -19.95 -13.88
C TYR A 53 -3.33 -20.52 -15.30
N ASN A 54 -2.76 -19.75 -16.21
CA ASN A 54 -2.47 -20.19 -17.58
C ASN A 54 -1.03 -19.83 -17.94
N SER A 55 -0.23 -20.79 -18.34
CA SER A 55 1.21 -20.60 -18.63
C SER A 55 1.51 -19.56 -19.72
N TYR A 56 0.54 -19.28 -20.61
CA TYR A 56 0.68 -18.31 -21.71
C TYR A 56 0.03 -16.96 -21.42
N LYS A 57 -0.96 -16.93 -20.52
CA LYS A 57 -1.76 -15.73 -20.24
C LYS A 57 -1.46 -15.12 -18.87
N GLY A 58 -0.69 -15.82 -18.02
CA GLY A 58 -0.42 -15.39 -16.66
C GLY A 58 -1.42 -15.93 -15.63
N VAL A 59 -1.51 -15.24 -14.50
CA VAL A 59 -2.34 -15.62 -13.35
C VAL A 59 -3.25 -14.49 -12.92
N THR A 60 -4.47 -14.83 -12.48
CA THR A 60 -5.40 -13.93 -11.76
C THR A 60 -5.92 -14.63 -10.53
N LEU A 61 -6.34 -13.88 -9.53
CA LEU A 61 -7.00 -14.44 -8.36
C LEU A 61 -8.38 -15.00 -8.74
N SER A 62 -8.77 -16.12 -8.13
CA SER A 62 -10.16 -16.55 -8.07
C SER A 62 -10.94 -15.71 -7.06
N ASP A 63 -12.27 -15.86 -6.98
CA ASP A 63 -13.08 -15.18 -5.95
C ASP A 63 -12.60 -15.54 -4.53
N LEU A 64 -12.25 -16.82 -4.30
CA LEU A 64 -11.72 -17.28 -3.02
C LEU A 64 -10.33 -16.70 -2.74
N GLY A 65 -9.45 -16.67 -3.75
CA GLY A 65 -8.13 -16.06 -3.65
C GLY A 65 -8.21 -14.56 -3.38
N ASN A 66 -9.08 -13.85 -4.08
CA ASN A 66 -9.30 -12.42 -3.90
C ASN A 66 -9.79 -12.09 -2.49
N LYS A 67 -10.81 -12.82 -2.01
CA LYS A 67 -11.30 -12.66 -0.63
C LYS A 67 -10.21 -12.94 0.40
N THR A 68 -9.37 -13.94 0.18
CA THR A 68 -8.26 -14.27 1.07
C THR A 68 -7.21 -13.16 1.08
N ALA A 69 -6.78 -12.68 -0.09
CA ALA A 69 -5.83 -11.58 -0.22
C ALA A 69 -6.33 -10.30 0.48
N ILE A 70 -7.58 -9.93 0.26
CA ILE A 70 -8.21 -8.77 0.91
C ILE A 70 -8.21 -8.92 2.44
N GLY A 71 -8.46 -10.13 2.96
CA GLY A 71 -8.39 -10.40 4.40
C GLY A 71 -6.99 -10.19 4.99
N ILE A 72 -5.94 -10.61 4.27
CA ILE A 72 -4.55 -10.41 4.67
C ILE A 72 -4.20 -8.92 4.65
N ILE A 73 -4.57 -8.21 3.58
CA ILE A 73 -4.36 -6.76 3.45
C ILE A 73 -5.06 -6.00 4.59
N ARG A 74 -6.27 -6.42 4.96
CA ARG A 74 -6.96 -5.84 6.12
C ARG A 74 -6.20 -6.06 7.41
N ASN A 75 -5.72 -7.28 7.67
CA ASN A 75 -4.92 -7.59 8.86
C ASN A 75 -3.69 -6.71 8.92
N HIS A 76 -2.95 -6.62 7.82
CA HIS A 76 -1.76 -5.79 7.68
C HIS A 76 -2.03 -4.33 8.08
N ARG A 77 -2.97 -3.67 7.42
CA ARG A 77 -3.27 -2.24 7.61
C ARG A 77 -3.84 -1.93 9.01
N LEU A 78 -4.61 -2.85 9.59
CA LEU A 78 -5.05 -2.72 10.98
C LEU A 78 -3.90 -2.87 11.98
N LEU A 79 -2.95 -3.78 11.73
CA LEU A 79 -1.75 -3.93 12.55
C LEU A 79 -0.87 -2.68 12.47
N GLU A 80 -0.59 -2.16 11.27
CA GLU A 80 0.16 -0.91 11.10
C GLU A 80 -0.48 0.24 11.89
N THR A 81 -1.81 0.38 11.77
CA THR A 81 -2.57 1.41 12.48
C THR A 81 -2.48 1.24 13.99
N TYR A 82 -2.54 -0.01 14.47
CA TYR A 82 -2.42 -0.32 15.90
C TYR A 82 -1.01 -0.03 16.43
N PHE A 83 0.02 -0.43 15.69
CA PHE A 83 1.41 -0.15 16.07
C PHE A 83 1.69 1.34 16.13
N LYS A 84 1.22 2.10 15.14
CA LYS A 84 1.40 3.55 15.12
C LYS A 84 0.63 4.24 16.24
N ASN A 85 -0.69 4.02 16.31
CA ASN A 85 -1.58 4.85 17.12
C ASN A 85 -1.66 4.42 18.59
N VAL A 86 -1.40 3.15 18.88
CA VAL A 86 -1.52 2.60 20.25
C VAL A 86 -0.16 2.30 20.87
N LEU A 87 0.75 1.72 20.10
CA LEU A 87 2.08 1.35 20.60
C LEU A 87 3.15 2.42 20.36
N GLY A 88 2.87 3.46 19.55
CA GLY A 88 3.78 4.57 19.30
C GLY A 88 5.00 4.24 18.44
N TYR A 89 4.92 3.23 17.60
CA TYR A 89 5.98 2.93 16.63
C TYR A 89 6.14 4.07 15.62
N SER A 90 7.35 4.28 15.14
CA SER A 90 7.61 5.20 14.02
C SER A 90 7.10 4.63 12.70
N LEU A 91 6.81 5.51 11.75
CA LEU A 91 6.19 5.15 10.48
C LEU A 91 7.04 4.16 9.65
N ASP A 92 8.37 4.26 9.76
CA ASP A 92 9.34 3.37 9.09
C ASP A 92 9.42 1.96 9.66
N LYS A 93 8.81 1.68 10.82
CA LYS A 93 8.87 0.37 11.52
C LYS A 93 7.58 -0.43 11.44
N ILE A 94 6.44 0.23 11.24
CA ILE A 94 5.14 -0.45 11.34
C ILE A 94 4.94 -1.49 10.25
N HIS A 95 5.50 -1.27 9.04
CA HIS A 95 5.36 -2.17 7.90
C HIS A 95 5.98 -3.54 8.17
N ASP A 96 7.25 -3.57 8.58
CA ASP A 96 7.98 -4.83 8.84
C ASP A 96 7.31 -5.63 9.95
N GLU A 97 6.88 -4.98 11.04
CA GLU A 97 6.17 -5.62 12.15
C GLU A 97 4.81 -6.18 11.70
N ALA A 98 4.07 -5.44 10.87
CA ALA A 98 2.80 -5.90 10.34
C ALA A 98 2.96 -7.11 9.42
N CYS A 99 3.97 -7.10 8.52
CA CYS A 99 4.30 -8.22 7.64
C CYS A 99 4.61 -9.51 8.41
N MET A 100 5.28 -9.42 9.57
CA MET A 100 5.55 -10.62 10.39
C MET A 100 4.30 -11.19 11.04
N LEU A 101 3.31 -10.37 11.39
CA LEU A 101 2.17 -10.79 12.20
C LEU A 101 0.87 -11.01 11.41
N GLU A 102 0.72 -10.41 10.22
CA GLU A 102 -0.52 -10.45 9.42
C GLU A 102 -1.02 -11.87 9.11
N HIS A 103 -0.10 -12.84 9.04
CA HIS A 103 -0.38 -14.24 8.70
C HIS A 103 -0.85 -15.07 9.89
N TYR A 104 -0.58 -14.62 11.10
CA TYR A 104 -0.80 -15.37 12.35
C TYR A 104 -1.89 -14.78 13.23
N ILE A 105 -2.31 -13.54 12.97
CA ILE A 105 -3.36 -12.88 13.73
C ILE A 105 -4.71 -13.59 13.51
N SER A 106 -5.40 -13.89 14.61
CA SER A 106 -6.74 -14.47 14.53
C SER A 106 -7.78 -13.41 14.12
N GLU A 107 -8.83 -13.82 13.42
CA GLU A 107 -9.94 -12.93 13.06
C GLU A 107 -10.53 -12.24 14.29
N HIS A 108 -10.61 -12.97 15.43
CA HIS A 108 -11.12 -12.39 16.67
C HIS A 108 -10.23 -11.24 17.17
N LEU A 109 -8.91 -11.42 17.18
CA LEU A 109 -7.97 -10.37 17.60
C LEU A 109 -7.99 -9.19 16.62
N CYS A 110 -8.01 -9.45 15.31
CA CYS A 110 -8.11 -8.42 14.30
C CYS A 110 -9.39 -7.56 14.46
N ASN A 111 -10.54 -8.19 14.75
CA ASN A 111 -11.78 -7.48 15.03
C ASN A 111 -11.69 -6.64 16.32
N LYS A 112 -10.99 -7.11 17.35
CA LYS A 112 -10.77 -6.34 18.60
C LYS A 112 -9.85 -5.13 18.36
N ILE A 113 -8.83 -5.28 17.55
CA ILE A 113 -7.98 -4.15 17.12
C ILE A 113 -8.81 -3.11 16.37
N ASP A 114 -9.64 -3.53 15.42
CA ASP A 114 -10.52 -2.66 14.66
C ASP A 114 -11.50 -1.87 15.56
N GLU A 115 -12.08 -2.55 16.58
CA GLU A 115 -12.95 -1.90 17.59
C GLU A 115 -12.17 -0.86 18.42
N ILE A 116 -10.97 -1.19 18.92
CA ILE A 116 -10.10 -0.29 19.70
C ILE A 116 -9.73 0.94 18.88
N LEU A 117 -9.43 0.75 17.59
CA LEU A 117 -9.09 1.82 16.65
C LEU A 117 -10.30 2.61 16.17
N LYS A 118 -11.53 2.27 16.60
CA LYS A 118 -12.81 2.90 16.22
C LYS A 118 -13.08 2.83 14.71
N HIS A 119 -12.79 1.69 14.11
CA HIS A 119 -13.05 1.39 12.70
C HIS A 119 -12.38 2.39 11.74
N PRO A 120 -11.05 2.46 11.71
CA PRO A 120 -10.31 3.38 10.87
C PRO A 120 -10.56 3.04 9.39
N LYS A 121 -10.67 4.08 8.56
CA LYS A 121 -10.84 3.92 7.11
C LYS A 121 -9.51 3.77 6.37
N TYR A 122 -8.47 4.37 6.92
CA TYR A 122 -7.14 4.42 6.33
C TYR A 122 -6.09 4.02 7.37
N ASP A 123 -5.02 3.41 6.90
CA ASP A 123 -3.83 3.13 7.68
C ASP A 123 -2.94 4.39 7.83
N PRO A 124 -1.82 4.33 8.57
CA PRO A 124 -0.94 5.49 8.76
C PRO A 124 -0.26 6.00 7.48
N HIS A 125 -0.13 5.15 6.44
CA HIS A 125 0.40 5.55 5.13
C HIS A 125 -0.67 6.16 4.22
N GLY A 126 -1.96 6.09 4.62
CA GLY A 126 -3.10 6.58 3.86
C GLY A 126 -3.74 5.55 2.94
N HIS A 127 -3.35 4.28 3.00
CA HIS A 127 -4.01 3.24 2.22
C HIS A 127 -5.37 2.85 2.84
N PRO A 128 -6.43 2.66 2.02
CA PRO A 128 -7.75 2.35 2.51
C PRO A 128 -7.80 0.96 3.16
N ILE A 129 -8.22 0.88 4.41
CA ILE A 129 -8.38 -0.40 5.12
C ILE A 129 -9.63 -1.12 4.57
N PRO A 130 -9.49 -2.34 4.04
CA PRO A 130 -10.64 -3.10 3.57
C PRO A 130 -11.68 -3.27 4.68
N THR A 131 -12.96 -3.12 4.35
CA THR A 131 -14.03 -3.41 5.30
C THR A 131 -14.07 -4.90 5.63
N LYS A 132 -14.80 -5.30 6.67
CA LYS A 132 -15.01 -6.70 7.04
C LYS A 132 -15.66 -7.52 5.91
N ASN A 133 -16.42 -6.87 5.02
CA ASN A 133 -17.03 -7.49 3.86
C ASN A 133 -16.15 -7.47 2.60
N GLY A 134 -14.89 -7.03 2.72
CA GLY A 134 -13.93 -6.99 1.62
C GLY A 134 -14.07 -5.82 0.65
N VAL A 135 -14.82 -4.78 1.02
CA VAL A 135 -14.90 -3.56 0.21
C VAL A 135 -13.67 -2.68 0.50
N ILE A 136 -13.00 -2.24 -0.56
CA ILE A 136 -11.86 -1.31 -0.52
C ILE A 136 -12.31 0.00 -1.18
N GLU A 137 -12.00 1.13 -0.55
CA GLU A 137 -12.27 2.45 -1.13
C GLU A 137 -11.40 2.66 -2.39
N ASP A 138 -12.00 3.26 -3.42
CA ASP A 138 -11.30 3.57 -4.65
C ASP A 138 -10.39 4.80 -4.44
N THR A 139 -9.10 4.66 -4.74
CA THR A 139 -8.09 5.72 -4.68
C THR A 139 -7.54 6.08 -6.07
N SER A 140 -8.28 5.75 -7.12
CA SER A 140 -7.86 5.98 -8.52
C SER A 140 -7.67 7.46 -8.87
N ASN A 141 -8.27 8.37 -8.08
CA ASN A 141 -8.12 9.82 -8.27
C ASN A 141 -6.86 10.40 -7.61
N ASP A 142 -6.15 9.61 -6.81
CA ASP A 142 -4.90 10.07 -6.18
C ASP A 142 -3.79 10.05 -7.23
N ILE A 143 -3.15 11.19 -7.44
CA ILE A 143 -2.06 11.33 -8.42
C ILE A 143 -0.76 11.71 -7.71
N PRO A 144 0.41 11.35 -8.26
CA PRO A 144 1.70 11.78 -7.71
C PRO A 144 1.77 13.30 -7.61
N MET A 145 2.30 13.83 -6.51
CA MET A 145 2.40 15.28 -6.32
C MET A 145 3.26 15.95 -7.40
N CYS A 146 4.22 15.25 -7.98
CA CYS A 146 5.03 15.75 -9.10
C CYS A 146 4.23 15.98 -10.40
N ASP A 147 3.02 15.40 -10.52
CA ASP A 147 2.16 15.52 -11.70
C ASP A 147 1.07 16.60 -11.53
N ILE A 148 1.06 17.29 -10.38
CA ILE A 148 0.15 18.38 -10.08
C ILE A 148 0.51 19.62 -10.91
N THR A 149 -0.50 20.36 -11.36
CA THR A 149 -0.29 21.68 -11.98
C THR A 149 0.13 22.70 -10.91
N PRO A 150 1.22 23.46 -11.11
CA PRO A 150 1.63 24.53 -10.21
C PRO A 150 0.50 25.53 -9.93
N GLY A 151 0.42 26.02 -8.69
CA GLY A 151 -0.64 26.90 -8.21
C GLY A 151 -1.86 26.20 -7.64
N GLN A 152 -1.90 24.86 -7.62
CA GLN A 152 -2.97 24.10 -7.02
C GLN A 152 -2.74 23.82 -5.53
N ASN A 153 -3.84 23.77 -4.78
CA ASN A 153 -3.90 23.31 -3.41
C ASN A 153 -4.29 21.82 -3.41
N VAL A 154 -3.57 21.02 -2.66
CA VAL A 154 -3.77 19.57 -2.61
C VAL A 154 -3.82 19.07 -1.18
N VAL A 155 -4.37 17.90 -0.97
CA VAL A 155 -4.25 17.15 0.28
C VAL A 155 -3.49 15.86 0.02
N ILE A 156 -2.51 15.53 0.85
CA ILE A 156 -1.82 14.26 0.79
C ILE A 156 -2.81 13.17 1.21
N ARG A 157 -3.04 12.20 0.33
CA ARG A 157 -3.93 11.06 0.60
C ARG A 157 -3.15 9.85 1.08
N ARG A 158 -2.05 9.52 0.42
CA ARG A 158 -1.22 8.37 0.79
C ARG A 158 0.25 8.57 0.42
N LEU A 159 1.08 7.79 1.08
CA LEU A 159 2.52 7.71 0.85
C LEU A 159 2.85 6.37 0.20
N GLU A 160 3.94 6.33 -0.57
CA GLU A 160 4.56 5.05 -0.94
C GLU A 160 5.23 4.44 0.30
N ASP A 161 4.97 3.16 0.60
CA ASP A 161 5.32 2.51 1.87
C ASP A 161 6.53 1.56 1.79
N HIS A 162 7.16 1.44 0.61
CA HIS A 162 8.27 0.51 0.41
C HIS A 162 9.66 1.05 0.78
N ASN A 163 9.78 2.32 1.15
CA ASN A 163 11.07 2.94 1.49
C ASN A 163 11.07 3.47 2.93
N PRO A 164 11.64 2.72 3.90
CA PRO A 164 11.68 3.14 5.30
C PRO A 164 12.41 4.47 5.54
N GLU A 165 13.50 4.75 4.79
CA GLU A 165 14.24 6.01 4.94
C GLU A 165 13.39 7.21 4.51
N LEU A 166 12.63 7.05 3.41
CA LEU A 166 11.68 8.07 2.96
C LEU A 166 10.58 8.28 4.00
N LEU A 167 9.98 7.22 4.54
CA LEU A 167 8.93 7.30 5.56
C LEU A 167 9.42 8.01 6.83
N ALA A 168 10.62 7.66 7.33
CA ALA A 168 11.24 8.33 8.46
C ALA A 168 11.45 9.83 8.20
N TYR A 169 11.91 10.19 7.00
CA TYR A 169 12.09 11.58 6.60
C TYR A 169 10.76 12.34 6.51
N LEU A 170 9.73 11.75 5.88
CA LEU A 170 8.41 12.36 5.76
C LEU A 170 7.75 12.56 7.13
N GLU A 171 7.93 11.62 8.05
CA GLU A 171 7.47 11.75 9.44
C GLU A 171 8.19 12.89 10.16
N GLN A 172 9.52 12.99 10.00
CA GLN A 172 10.33 14.06 10.60
C GLN A 172 9.92 15.46 10.14
N ILE A 173 9.56 15.61 8.86
CA ILE A 173 9.13 16.88 8.31
C ILE A 173 7.61 17.10 8.38
N GLU A 174 6.87 16.19 9.00
CA GLU A 174 5.40 16.23 9.15
C GLU A 174 4.63 16.29 7.81
N LEU A 175 5.18 15.71 6.75
CA LEU A 175 4.54 15.67 5.43
C LEU A 175 3.78 14.33 5.26
N LEU A 176 2.68 14.21 5.98
CA LEU A 176 1.92 12.96 6.21
C LEU A 176 0.52 13.01 5.58
N PRO A 177 -0.21 11.89 5.53
CA PRO A 177 -1.59 11.87 5.06
C PRO A 177 -2.48 12.88 5.77
N ASN A 178 -3.40 13.50 5.03
CA ASN A 178 -4.31 14.59 5.41
C ASN A 178 -3.64 15.98 5.57
N VAL A 179 -2.34 16.12 5.37
CA VAL A 179 -1.68 17.44 5.32
C VAL A 179 -2.09 18.14 4.03
N LYS A 180 -2.50 19.41 4.16
CA LYS A 180 -2.80 20.29 3.01
C LYS A 180 -1.52 20.99 2.58
N VAL A 181 -1.31 21.00 1.27
CA VAL A 181 -0.10 21.53 0.64
C VAL A 181 -0.47 22.44 -0.52
N ASP A 182 0.15 23.61 -0.58
CA ASP A 182 0.07 24.49 -1.72
C ASP A 182 1.30 24.22 -2.60
N VAL A 183 1.11 23.75 -3.83
CA VAL A 183 2.18 23.49 -4.79
C VAL A 183 2.40 24.77 -5.60
N LEU A 184 3.45 25.54 -5.28
CA LEU A 184 3.69 26.85 -5.90
C LEU A 184 4.36 26.74 -7.26
N GLU A 185 5.37 25.89 -7.37
CA GLU A 185 6.22 25.77 -8.54
C GLU A 185 6.79 24.35 -8.66
N ILE A 186 6.96 23.88 -9.87
CA ILE A 186 7.70 22.67 -10.21
C ILE A 186 8.82 23.07 -11.15
N ALA A 187 10.07 22.90 -10.73
CA ALA A 187 11.21 23.23 -11.58
C ALA A 187 11.30 22.25 -12.78
N PRO A 188 11.75 22.75 -13.96
CA PRO A 188 11.86 21.90 -15.15
C PRO A 188 12.88 20.76 -14.96
N PHE A 189 12.83 19.79 -15.88
CA PHE A 189 13.76 18.64 -15.92
C PHE A 189 13.72 17.78 -14.64
N GLN A 190 12.51 17.51 -14.12
CA GLN A 190 12.33 16.80 -12.84
C GLN A 190 13.07 17.47 -11.68
N GLY A 191 13.11 18.79 -11.70
CA GLY A 191 13.70 19.59 -10.64
C GLY A 191 12.83 19.60 -9.37
N PRO A 192 13.28 20.27 -8.31
CA PRO A 192 12.55 20.31 -7.04
C PRO A 192 11.22 21.04 -7.15
N LEU A 193 10.31 20.69 -6.26
CA LEU A 193 9.04 21.39 -6.08
C LEU A 193 9.15 22.40 -4.94
N THR A 194 8.60 23.58 -5.16
CA THR A 194 8.38 24.57 -4.11
C THR A 194 6.98 24.41 -3.56
N ILE A 195 6.86 24.05 -2.30
CA ILE A 195 5.59 23.80 -1.62
C ILE A 195 5.44 24.66 -0.38
N VAL A 196 4.19 24.89 0.06
CA VAL A 196 3.88 25.52 1.35
C VAL A 196 2.93 24.59 2.12
N TYR A 197 3.29 24.27 3.34
CA TYR A 197 2.43 23.60 4.32
C TYR A 197 2.83 24.09 5.73
N ASN A 198 1.91 24.00 6.68
CA ASN A 198 2.10 24.54 8.04
C ASN A 198 2.63 26.01 8.05
N LYS A 199 2.25 26.80 7.01
CA LYS A 199 2.72 28.19 6.79
C LYS A 199 4.22 28.34 6.48
N GLU A 200 4.92 27.26 6.23
CA GLU A 200 6.32 27.25 5.86
C GLU A 200 6.51 26.92 4.38
N LYS A 201 7.38 27.68 3.73
CA LYS A 201 7.81 27.40 2.36
C LYS A 201 8.99 26.43 2.39
N ARG A 202 8.88 25.33 1.66
CA ARG A 202 9.91 24.29 1.58
C ARG A 202 10.16 23.86 0.14
N LEU A 203 11.37 23.37 -0.10
CA LEU A 203 11.74 22.68 -1.33
C LEU A 203 11.78 21.18 -1.05
N ILE A 204 11.09 20.40 -1.88
CA ILE A 204 11.20 18.93 -1.87
C ILE A 204 11.73 18.47 -3.22
N SER A 205 12.49 17.39 -3.22
CA SER A 205 12.99 16.81 -4.47
C SER A 205 11.84 16.20 -5.27
N TYR A 206 12.03 16.08 -6.59
CA TYR A 206 11.11 15.36 -7.46
C TYR A 206 10.90 13.90 -6.98
N GLU A 207 11.98 13.26 -6.53
CA GLU A 207 11.96 11.90 -5.99
C GLU A 207 11.04 11.76 -4.76
N ILE A 208 11.03 12.74 -3.87
CA ILE A 208 10.07 12.75 -2.75
C ILE A 208 8.66 12.97 -3.27
N ALA A 209 8.46 13.95 -4.15
CA ALA A 209 7.14 14.32 -4.64
C ALA A 209 6.43 13.20 -5.43
N ARG A 210 7.17 12.35 -6.15
CA ARG A 210 6.61 11.20 -6.88
C ARG A 210 6.06 10.10 -5.97
N ASN A 211 6.52 10.06 -4.71
CA ASN A 211 6.08 9.08 -3.72
C ASN A 211 4.98 9.61 -2.78
N LEU A 212 4.51 10.84 -3.03
CA LEU A 212 3.37 11.46 -2.34
C LEU A 212 2.17 11.48 -3.28
N PHE A 213 1.12 10.77 -2.93
CA PHE A 213 -0.10 10.75 -3.72
C PHE A 213 -1.10 11.74 -3.14
N VAL A 214 -1.62 12.62 -3.97
CA VAL A 214 -2.41 13.77 -3.56
C VAL A 214 -3.71 13.87 -4.34
N GLU A 215 -4.69 14.52 -3.73
CA GLU A 215 -5.95 14.91 -4.35
C GLU A 215 -6.06 16.45 -4.38
N PRO A 216 -6.37 17.07 -5.54
CA PRO A 216 -6.63 18.49 -5.62
C PRO A 216 -7.84 18.90 -4.78
N ILE A 217 -7.67 19.97 -3.99
CA ILE A 217 -8.76 20.58 -3.22
C ILE A 217 -9.47 21.58 -4.14
N LYS A 218 -10.79 21.44 -4.27
CA LYS A 218 -11.64 22.35 -5.04
C LYS A 218 -11.89 23.64 -4.29
#